data_54c2e54a7a4e37d4a149ae186e392767
#
_entry.id   54c2e54a7a4e37d4a149ae186e392767
#
_cell.length_a   1.000
_cell.length_b   1.000
_cell.length_c   1.000
_cell.angle_alpha   90.00
_cell.angle_beta   90.00
_cell.angle_gamma   90.00
#
_symmetry.space_group_name_H-M   'P 1'
#
loop_
_entity.id
_entity.type
_entity.pdbx_description
1 polymer ?
#
loop_
_entity_poly.entity_id
_entity_poly.type
_entity_poly.pdbx_seq_one_letter_code
_entity_poly.pdbx_strand_id
1 'polypeptide(L)'
;AYELMKYRPNWKIAVFETGGPLHQRKCPIDGDKIKSCVHCPVCSIMSGFGGAGAFSDGKYNITNEFGGNLYEYIGKEKAIELMDYVDEINCEYGGAETKLYDNFDTIIAKKCLQNNLHLLKAKVRHLGTDINYIVLQNLYKQLEDKVEFHFFEHVTRVDHLESGYQIETSKGVYTGARCIISTGRSGSKWMESICSHLGIETKSNRVDIGVRVE
;
A
#
# COMPACT_ATOMS: atom_id res chain seq x y z
N ALA A 1 -6.41 8.69 3.91
CA ALA A 1 -6.69 9.35 5.21
C ALA A 1 -5.77 10.56 5.44
N TYR A 2 -4.44 10.40 5.34
CA TYR A 2 -3.46 11.47 5.61
C TYR A 2 -3.77 12.78 4.86
N GLU A 3 -3.91 12.74 3.54
CA GLU A 3 -4.23 13.90 2.72
C GLU A 3 -5.59 14.53 3.06
N LEU A 4 -6.59 13.69 3.32
CA LEU A 4 -7.91 14.19 3.72
C LEU A 4 -7.85 14.89 5.08
N MET A 5 -7.14 14.34 6.05
CA MET A 5 -6.91 14.98 7.34
C MET A 5 -6.22 16.36 7.18
N LYS A 6 -5.21 16.43 6.30
CA LYS A 6 -4.43 17.66 6.06
C LYS A 6 -5.24 18.76 5.36
N TYR A 7 -5.98 18.40 4.32
CA TYR A 7 -6.65 19.37 3.45
C TYR A 7 -8.16 19.49 3.69
N ARG A 8 -8.74 18.63 4.52
CA ARG A 8 -10.16 18.63 4.86
C ARG A 8 -10.36 18.34 6.36
N PRO A 9 -9.80 19.21 7.26
CA PRO A 9 -9.76 18.94 8.70
C PRO A 9 -11.15 18.81 9.35
N ASN A 10 -12.20 19.34 8.70
CA ASN A 10 -13.58 19.29 9.19
C ASN A 10 -14.35 18.04 8.70
N TRP A 11 -13.72 17.19 7.86
CA TRP A 11 -14.36 15.97 7.41
C TRP A 11 -14.24 14.87 8.46
N LYS A 12 -15.31 14.13 8.62
CA LYS A 12 -15.29 12.86 9.35
C LYS A 12 -14.73 11.79 8.42
N ILE A 13 -13.67 11.14 8.83
CA ILE A 13 -12.96 10.13 8.05
C ILE A 13 -13.01 8.83 8.81
N ALA A 14 -13.59 7.80 8.22
CA ALA A 14 -13.56 6.43 8.73
C ALA A 14 -12.73 5.54 7.83
N VAL A 15 -11.96 4.64 8.40
CA VAL A 15 -11.15 3.63 7.70
C VAL A 15 -11.51 2.25 8.21
N PHE A 16 -11.99 1.39 7.31
CA PHE A 16 -12.31 -0.02 7.60
C PHE A 16 -11.16 -0.90 7.15
N GLU A 17 -10.65 -1.70 8.06
CA GLU A 17 -9.53 -2.60 7.82
C GLU A 17 -9.81 -3.98 8.43
N THR A 18 -9.69 -5.02 7.61
CA THR A 18 -9.94 -6.40 8.02
C THR A 18 -8.95 -6.89 9.08
N GLY A 19 -7.70 -6.43 9.01
CA GLY A 19 -6.65 -6.75 9.98
C GLY A 19 -6.61 -5.77 11.16
N GLY A 20 -5.59 -5.91 11.99
CA GLY A 20 -5.42 -5.13 13.21
C GLY A 20 -4.56 -3.87 13.05
N PRO A 21 -4.52 -3.03 14.10
CA PRO A 21 -3.57 -1.94 14.21
C PRO A 21 -2.14 -2.49 14.26
N LEU A 22 -1.16 -1.67 13.89
CA LEU A 22 0.23 -2.09 13.65
C LEU A 22 0.82 -2.90 14.83
N HIS A 23 0.62 -2.44 16.05
CA HIS A 23 1.16 -3.07 17.27
C HIS A 23 0.52 -4.43 17.62
N GLN A 24 -0.65 -4.76 17.05
CA GLN A 24 -1.32 -6.06 17.26
C GLN A 24 -1.08 -7.05 16.12
N ARG A 25 -0.39 -6.61 15.07
CA ARG A 25 -0.09 -7.47 13.91
C ARG A 25 1.06 -8.39 14.22
N LYS A 26 0.77 -9.65 14.52
CA LYS A 26 1.77 -10.67 14.84
C LYS A 26 1.45 -11.97 14.11
N CYS A 27 2.44 -12.51 13.40
CA CYS A 27 2.35 -13.86 12.83
C CYS A 27 2.50 -14.89 13.95
N PRO A 28 1.69 -15.94 13.99
CA PRO A 28 1.83 -17.02 14.97
C PRO A 28 3.09 -17.87 14.78
N ILE A 29 3.75 -17.79 13.62
CA ILE A 29 5.04 -18.48 13.40
C ILE A 29 6.09 -17.91 14.33
N ASP A 30 6.62 -18.73 15.23
CA ASP A 30 7.64 -18.37 16.22
C ASP A 30 9.00 -19.06 15.96
N GLY A 31 9.06 -19.96 14.99
CA GLY A 31 10.27 -20.74 14.65
C GLY A 31 10.55 -21.92 15.58
N ASP A 32 9.84 -22.03 16.69
CA ASP A 32 9.99 -23.10 17.68
C ASP A 32 8.79 -24.04 17.69
N LYS A 33 7.65 -23.59 18.20
CA LYS A 33 6.41 -24.39 18.26
C LYS A 33 5.66 -24.39 16.95
N ILE A 34 5.59 -23.24 16.29
CA ILE A 34 4.91 -23.07 15.00
C ILE A 34 5.95 -22.69 13.95
N LYS A 35 6.35 -23.69 13.15
CA LYS A 35 7.43 -23.56 12.15
C LYS A 35 6.93 -23.24 10.74
N SER A 36 5.66 -23.44 10.46
CA SER A 36 5.07 -23.24 9.13
C SER A 36 3.78 -22.44 9.21
N CYS A 37 3.35 -21.91 8.05
CA CYS A 37 2.13 -21.11 7.95
C CYS A 37 0.90 -21.93 8.37
N VAL A 38 0.10 -21.38 9.30
CA VAL A 38 -1.14 -21.98 9.80
C VAL A 38 -2.38 -21.52 9.03
N HIS A 39 -2.22 -20.78 7.94
CA HIS A 39 -3.29 -20.27 7.07
C HIS A 39 -4.40 -19.54 7.84
N CYS A 40 -4.02 -18.53 8.64
CA CYS A 40 -4.97 -17.70 9.40
C CYS A 40 -6.07 -17.16 8.48
N PRO A 41 -7.34 -17.09 8.93
CA PRO A 41 -8.44 -16.50 8.16
C PRO A 41 -8.15 -15.06 7.72
N VAL A 42 -7.52 -14.27 8.58
CA VAL A 42 -6.96 -12.96 8.28
C VAL A 42 -5.47 -13.00 8.59
N CYS A 43 -4.64 -12.87 7.56
CA CYS A 43 -3.19 -12.94 7.73
C CYS A 43 -2.65 -11.63 8.28
N SER A 44 -2.11 -11.64 9.50
CA SER A 44 -1.53 -10.46 10.14
C SER A 44 -0.32 -9.86 9.42
N ILE A 45 0.34 -10.62 8.53
CA ILE A 45 1.43 -10.09 7.69
C ILE A 45 0.89 -9.34 6.47
N MET A 46 -0.25 -9.79 5.91
CA MET A 46 -0.81 -9.23 4.68
C MET A 46 -1.84 -8.13 4.94
N SER A 47 -2.59 -8.21 6.05
CA SER A 47 -3.71 -7.33 6.38
C SER A 47 -3.46 -6.57 7.68
N GLY A 48 -4.03 -5.39 7.81
CA GLY A 48 -3.87 -4.47 8.92
C GLY A 48 -3.22 -3.15 8.52
N PHE A 49 -3.07 -2.23 9.44
CA PHE A 49 -2.46 -0.93 9.18
C PHE A 49 -1.08 -1.05 8.51
N GLY A 50 -0.87 -0.34 7.42
CA GLY A 50 0.34 -0.42 6.60
C GLY A 50 0.36 -1.60 5.61
N GLY A 51 -0.68 -2.45 5.58
CA GLY A 51 -0.80 -3.56 4.63
C GLY A 51 0.37 -4.55 4.68
N ALA A 52 0.63 -5.24 3.58
CA ALA A 52 1.76 -6.16 3.45
C ALA A 52 3.12 -5.44 3.54
N GLY A 53 3.14 -4.15 3.23
CA GLY A 53 4.34 -3.31 3.31
C GLY A 53 4.91 -3.16 4.72
N ALA A 54 4.09 -3.29 5.77
CA ALA A 54 4.51 -3.07 7.15
C ALA A 54 5.61 -4.01 7.64
N PHE A 55 5.70 -5.20 7.06
CA PHE A 55 6.72 -6.21 7.42
C PHE A 55 7.68 -6.51 6.25
N SER A 56 7.70 -5.62 5.26
CA SER A 56 8.69 -5.69 4.18
C SER A 56 10.00 -5.04 4.59
N ASP A 57 11.00 -5.15 3.74
CA ASP A 57 12.28 -4.46 3.90
C ASP A 57 12.23 -2.96 3.55
N GLY A 58 11.04 -2.41 3.32
CA GLY A 58 10.82 -0.98 3.11
C GLY A 58 11.55 -0.40 1.90
N LYS A 59 11.52 -1.11 0.79
CA LYS A 59 12.04 -0.59 -0.49
C LYS A 59 10.97 0.19 -1.21
N TYR A 60 11.15 1.50 -1.30
CA TYR A 60 10.29 2.41 -2.03
C TYR A 60 10.93 2.77 -3.36
N ASN A 61 10.35 2.27 -4.45
CA ASN A 61 10.84 2.50 -5.80
C ASN A 61 10.17 3.75 -6.40
N ILE A 62 10.99 4.69 -6.88
CA ILE A 62 10.57 5.92 -7.56
C ILE A 62 10.93 5.75 -9.03
N THR A 63 9.99 5.23 -9.81
CA THR A 63 10.19 4.91 -11.22
C THR A 63 8.88 4.65 -11.93
N ASN A 64 8.84 4.91 -13.25
CA ASN A 64 7.77 4.49 -14.14
C ASN A 64 8.14 3.24 -14.97
N GLU A 65 9.32 2.65 -14.74
CA GLU A 65 9.83 1.56 -15.58
C GLU A 65 9.27 0.19 -15.16
N PHE A 66 8.84 0.05 -13.89
CA PHE A 66 8.26 -1.17 -13.33
C PHE A 66 7.39 -0.86 -12.10
N GLY A 67 6.64 -1.86 -11.62
CA GLY A 67 5.89 -1.79 -10.35
C GLY A 67 4.49 -1.19 -10.46
N GLY A 68 4.05 -0.78 -11.63
CA GLY A 68 2.71 -0.27 -11.85
C GLY A 68 2.62 0.61 -13.08
N ASN A 69 1.41 1.07 -13.38
CA ASN A 69 1.11 1.85 -14.58
C ASN A 69 0.39 3.17 -14.28
N LEU A 70 0.61 3.75 -13.10
CA LEU A 70 0.00 5.02 -12.69
C LEU A 70 0.22 6.14 -13.72
N TYR A 71 1.38 6.14 -14.39
CA TYR A 71 1.74 7.10 -15.42
C TYR A 71 0.80 7.07 -16.64
N GLU A 72 0.11 5.98 -16.91
CA GLU A 72 -0.90 5.88 -17.99
C GLU A 72 -2.14 6.75 -17.69
N TYR A 73 -2.43 7.02 -16.42
CA TYR A 73 -3.57 7.80 -15.97
C TYR A 73 -3.27 9.27 -15.71
N ILE A 74 -2.08 9.58 -15.19
CA ILE A 74 -1.76 10.95 -14.74
C ILE A 74 -0.53 11.56 -15.44
N GLY A 75 0.12 10.83 -16.33
CA GLY A 75 1.35 11.23 -17.02
C GLY A 75 2.62 10.87 -16.23
N LYS A 76 3.73 10.72 -16.95
CA LYS A 76 5.00 10.23 -16.36
C LYS A 76 5.60 11.19 -15.33
N GLU A 77 5.60 12.47 -15.61
CA GLU A 77 6.16 13.51 -14.72
C GLU A 77 5.40 13.54 -13.39
N LYS A 78 4.08 13.64 -13.49
CA LYS A 78 3.21 13.71 -12.31
C LYS A 78 3.22 12.42 -11.47
N ALA A 79 3.43 11.27 -12.12
CA ALA A 79 3.59 10.01 -11.39
C ALA A 79 4.89 10.00 -10.58
N ILE A 80 6.00 10.49 -11.12
CA ILE A 80 7.27 10.63 -10.40
C ILE A 80 7.14 11.66 -9.27
N GLU A 81 6.57 12.84 -9.52
CA GLU A 81 6.32 13.85 -8.49
C GLU A 81 5.53 13.29 -7.30
N LEU A 82 4.50 12.47 -7.59
CA LEU A 82 3.70 11.84 -6.54
C LEU A 82 4.50 10.79 -5.76
N MET A 83 5.38 10.03 -6.41
CA MET A 83 6.26 9.07 -5.74
C MET A 83 7.32 9.78 -4.89
N ASP A 84 7.93 10.87 -5.40
CA ASP A 84 8.86 11.72 -4.63
C ASP A 84 8.14 12.33 -3.42
N TYR A 85 6.90 12.81 -3.57
CA TYR A 85 6.09 13.30 -2.44
C TYR A 85 5.83 12.23 -1.37
N VAL A 86 5.54 11.00 -1.76
CA VAL A 86 5.40 9.88 -0.81
C VAL A 86 6.72 9.60 -0.08
N ASP A 87 7.85 9.72 -0.77
CA ASP A 87 9.18 9.59 -0.18
C ASP A 87 9.47 10.71 0.84
N GLU A 88 9.07 11.95 0.55
CA GLU A 88 9.14 13.06 1.51
C GLU A 88 8.35 12.77 2.78
N ILE A 89 7.12 12.23 2.65
CA ILE A 89 6.33 11.79 3.81
C ILE A 89 7.08 10.71 4.61
N ASN A 90 7.64 9.71 3.95
CA ASN A 90 8.42 8.68 4.63
C ASN A 90 9.61 9.29 5.39
N CYS A 91 10.31 10.27 4.80
CA CYS A 91 11.40 10.99 5.45
C CYS A 91 10.92 11.80 6.66
N GLU A 92 9.80 12.53 6.53
CA GLU A 92 9.20 13.31 7.63
C GLU A 92 8.86 12.44 8.84
N TYR A 93 8.39 11.22 8.59
CA TYR A 93 7.96 10.30 9.65
C TYR A 93 9.04 9.33 10.14
N GLY A 94 10.30 9.52 9.78
CA GLY A 94 11.42 8.79 10.36
C GLY A 94 12.42 8.19 9.37
N GLY A 95 12.18 8.35 8.06
CA GLY A 95 13.06 7.81 7.01
C GLY A 95 14.23 8.71 6.60
N ALA A 96 14.37 9.93 7.17
CA ALA A 96 15.29 10.94 6.70
C ALA A 96 16.78 10.52 6.66
N GLU A 97 17.22 9.72 7.65
CA GLU A 97 18.61 9.24 7.75
C GLU A 97 18.93 8.09 6.77
N THR A 98 17.94 7.60 6.03
CA THR A 98 18.13 6.52 5.08
C THR A 98 18.58 7.04 3.72
N LYS A 99 19.47 6.28 3.08
CA LYS A 99 20.05 6.67 1.81
C LYS A 99 19.04 6.43 0.66
N LEU A 100 18.92 7.42 -0.21
CA LEU A 100 18.29 7.27 -1.51
C LEU A 100 19.35 6.81 -2.52
N TYR A 101 19.14 5.64 -3.10
CA TYR A 101 19.99 5.06 -4.14
C TYR A 101 19.41 5.33 -5.52
N ASP A 102 20.26 5.44 -6.52
CA ASP A 102 19.86 5.42 -7.91
C ASP A 102 20.81 4.55 -8.75
N ASN A 103 20.38 4.17 -9.93
CA ASN A 103 21.18 3.39 -10.88
C ASN A 103 21.35 4.12 -12.22
N PHE A 104 21.18 5.45 -12.22
CA PHE A 104 21.44 6.26 -13.39
C PHE A 104 22.95 6.32 -13.63
N ASP A 105 23.39 6.45 -14.87
CA ASP A 105 24.78 6.66 -15.28
C ASP A 105 25.85 5.77 -14.62
N THR A 106 25.50 4.51 -14.37
CA THR A 106 26.42 3.54 -13.76
C THR A 106 27.26 2.79 -14.81
N ILE A 107 28.46 2.30 -14.39
CA ILE A 107 29.27 1.38 -15.19
C ILE A 107 28.44 0.13 -15.54
N ILE A 108 27.56 -0.30 -14.65
CA ILE A 108 26.67 -1.45 -14.86
C ILE A 108 25.70 -1.18 -16.01
N ALA A 109 25.10 0.01 -16.06
CA ALA A 109 24.20 0.38 -17.17
C ALA A 109 24.91 0.31 -18.53
N LYS A 110 26.17 0.80 -18.61
CA LYS A 110 26.99 0.71 -19.83
C LYS A 110 27.29 -0.75 -20.19
N LYS A 111 27.66 -1.58 -19.23
CA LYS A 111 27.92 -3.01 -19.44
C LYS A 111 26.65 -3.76 -19.89
N CYS A 112 25.49 -3.43 -19.35
CA CYS A 112 24.22 -3.99 -19.79
C CYS A 112 23.99 -3.70 -21.28
N LEU A 113 24.09 -2.44 -21.69
CA LEU A 113 23.93 -2.06 -23.11
C LEU A 113 24.91 -2.77 -24.03
N GLN A 114 26.19 -2.91 -23.63
CA GLN A 114 27.21 -3.63 -24.41
C GLN A 114 26.88 -5.13 -24.58
N ASN A 115 26.03 -5.69 -23.73
CA ASN A 115 25.64 -7.10 -23.78
C ASN A 115 24.16 -7.29 -24.18
N ASN A 116 23.56 -6.33 -24.86
CA ASN A 116 22.15 -6.35 -25.28
C ASN A 116 21.15 -6.54 -24.09
N LEU A 117 21.52 -6.05 -22.92
CA LEU A 117 20.66 -6.00 -21.75
C LEU A 117 20.19 -4.56 -21.50
N HIS A 118 18.98 -4.41 -21.03
CA HIS A 118 18.41 -3.12 -20.64
C HIS A 118 18.27 -3.02 -19.13
N LEU A 119 19.00 -2.08 -18.51
CA LEU A 119 18.88 -1.79 -17.10
C LEU A 119 17.74 -0.79 -16.89
N LEU A 120 16.69 -1.18 -16.19
CA LEU A 120 15.58 -0.30 -15.83
C LEU A 120 16.05 0.74 -14.82
N LYS A 121 15.73 2.02 -15.08
CA LYS A 121 16.15 3.14 -14.26
C LYS A 121 15.20 3.35 -13.08
N ALA A 122 15.75 3.49 -11.89
CA ALA A 122 14.99 3.78 -10.68
C ALA A 122 15.83 4.53 -9.66
N LYS A 123 15.15 5.36 -8.85
CA LYS A 123 15.62 5.72 -7.51
C LYS A 123 14.97 4.78 -6.51
N VAL A 124 15.66 4.42 -5.46
CA VAL A 124 15.15 3.50 -4.43
C VAL A 124 15.55 4.00 -3.05
N ARG A 125 14.58 4.27 -2.21
CA ARG A 125 14.81 4.44 -0.77
C ARG A 125 14.64 3.09 -0.09
N HIS A 126 15.67 2.69 0.62
CA HIS A 126 15.66 1.44 1.38
C HIS A 126 15.63 1.77 2.87
N LEU A 127 14.44 1.72 3.46
CA LEU A 127 14.27 2.00 4.89
C LEU A 127 14.80 0.85 5.77
N GLY A 128 14.72 -0.39 5.29
CA GLY A 128 14.86 -1.57 6.12
C GLY A 128 13.59 -1.82 6.95
N THR A 129 13.50 -2.98 7.56
CA THR A 129 12.29 -3.41 8.28
C THR A 129 12.00 -2.53 9.50
N ASP A 130 13.04 -2.18 10.25
CA ASP A 130 12.89 -1.44 11.52
C ASP A 130 12.45 0.02 11.28
N ILE A 131 13.10 0.73 10.37
CA ILE A 131 12.76 2.13 10.06
C ILE A 131 11.41 2.20 9.36
N ASN A 132 11.11 1.25 8.47
CA ASN A 132 9.80 1.14 7.85
C ASN A 132 8.67 0.99 8.90
N TYR A 133 8.89 0.19 9.93
CA TYR A 133 7.97 0.06 11.04
C TYR A 133 7.81 1.38 11.81
N ILE A 134 8.90 2.10 12.10
CA ILE A 134 8.89 3.40 12.78
C ILE A 134 8.11 4.43 11.98
N VAL A 135 8.32 4.53 10.66
CA VAL A 135 7.60 5.44 9.77
C VAL A 135 6.09 5.17 9.84
N LEU A 136 5.68 3.92 9.73
CA LEU A 136 4.28 3.53 9.80
C LEU A 136 3.66 3.80 11.18
N GLN A 137 4.41 3.58 12.25
CA GLN A 137 3.97 3.86 13.62
C GLN A 137 3.75 5.36 13.83
N ASN A 138 4.66 6.20 13.33
CA ASN A 138 4.55 7.64 13.43
C ASN A 138 3.38 8.18 12.59
N LEU A 139 3.19 7.66 11.38
CA LEU A 139 2.02 7.96 10.56
C LEU A 139 0.70 7.55 11.25
N TYR A 140 0.68 6.38 11.89
CA TYR A 140 -0.49 5.94 12.65
C TYR A 140 -0.83 6.91 13.79
N LYS A 141 0.16 7.28 14.61
CA LYS A 141 -0.01 8.26 15.71
C LYS A 141 -0.53 9.62 15.22
N GLN A 142 -0.11 10.05 14.04
CA GLN A 142 -0.60 11.30 13.45
C GLN A 142 -2.08 11.23 13.05
N LEU A 143 -2.58 10.03 12.76
CA LEU A 143 -3.92 9.80 12.26
C LEU A 143 -4.92 9.39 13.35
N GLU A 144 -4.49 8.68 14.40
CA GLU A 144 -5.35 7.95 15.34
C GLU A 144 -6.38 8.82 16.06
N ASP A 145 -6.07 10.10 16.34
CA ASP A 145 -6.99 11.03 16.99
C ASP A 145 -7.94 11.75 16.00
N LYS A 146 -7.72 11.63 14.71
CA LYS A 146 -8.45 12.39 13.66
C LYS A 146 -9.21 11.51 12.67
N VAL A 147 -8.89 10.24 12.66
CA VAL A 147 -9.47 9.23 11.75
C VAL A 147 -10.07 8.12 12.59
N GLU A 148 -11.33 7.82 12.34
CA GLU A 148 -12.02 6.71 12.99
C GLU A 148 -11.58 5.39 12.33
N PHE A 149 -10.75 4.60 13.03
CA PHE A 149 -10.28 3.32 12.54
C PHE A 149 -11.14 2.17 13.03
N HIS A 150 -11.74 1.44 12.10
CA HIS A 150 -12.49 0.21 12.32
C HIS A 150 -11.58 -0.99 11.96
N PHE A 151 -10.76 -1.39 12.92
CA PHE A 151 -9.92 -2.59 12.77
C PHE A 151 -10.69 -3.87 13.07
N PHE A 152 -10.19 -4.99 12.50
CA PHE A 152 -10.84 -6.29 12.58
C PHE A 152 -12.30 -6.21 12.11
N GLU A 153 -12.53 -5.40 11.08
CA GLU A 153 -13.85 -5.18 10.52
C GLU A 153 -13.80 -5.33 9.00
N HIS A 154 -14.41 -6.40 8.51
CA HIS A 154 -14.42 -6.75 7.11
C HIS A 154 -15.60 -6.07 6.41
N VAL A 155 -15.33 -5.34 5.34
CA VAL A 155 -16.37 -4.80 4.46
C VAL A 155 -16.88 -5.91 3.56
N THR A 156 -18.18 -6.19 3.62
CA THR A 156 -18.83 -7.25 2.83
C THR A 156 -19.48 -6.71 1.57
N ARG A 157 -19.99 -5.47 1.61
CA ARG A 157 -20.71 -4.87 0.50
C ARG A 157 -20.53 -3.34 0.48
N VAL A 158 -20.57 -2.78 -0.72
CA VAL A 158 -20.62 -1.33 -0.96
C VAL A 158 -21.71 -1.07 -1.98
N ASP A 159 -22.67 -0.22 -1.64
CA ASP A 159 -23.75 0.21 -2.51
C ASP A 159 -23.63 1.71 -2.79
N HIS A 160 -23.92 2.11 -4.03
CA HIS A 160 -24.05 3.51 -4.40
C HIS A 160 -25.51 3.95 -4.16
N LEU A 161 -25.67 5.02 -3.38
CA LEU A 161 -26.96 5.65 -3.09
C LEU A 161 -27.09 6.94 -3.88
N GLU A 162 -28.28 7.52 -3.95
CA GLU A 162 -28.50 8.84 -4.56
C GLU A 162 -27.59 9.94 -3.95
N SER A 163 -27.31 9.86 -2.65
CA SER A 163 -26.51 10.86 -1.92
C SER A 163 -25.24 10.29 -1.28
N GLY A 164 -24.56 9.35 -1.92
CA GLY A 164 -23.30 8.79 -1.39
C GLY A 164 -23.24 7.28 -1.45
N TYR A 165 -22.70 6.68 -0.41
CA TYR A 165 -22.43 5.24 -0.37
C TYR A 165 -22.90 4.63 0.95
N GLN A 166 -23.42 3.41 0.87
CA GLN A 166 -23.64 2.53 2.02
C GLN A 166 -22.54 1.47 2.05
N ILE A 167 -21.95 1.28 3.20
CA ILE A 167 -20.90 0.30 3.45
C ILE A 167 -21.41 -0.70 4.48
N GLU A 168 -21.57 -1.94 4.07
CA GLU A 168 -21.94 -3.04 4.94
C GLU A 168 -20.69 -3.80 5.38
N THR A 169 -20.60 -4.06 6.67
CA THR A 169 -19.42 -4.70 7.27
C THR A 169 -19.84 -5.90 8.11
N SER A 170 -18.86 -6.64 8.61
CA SER A 170 -19.08 -7.73 9.58
C SER A 170 -19.66 -7.26 10.92
N LYS A 171 -19.69 -5.94 11.21
CA LYS A 171 -20.15 -5.40 12.49
C LYS A 171 -21.32 -4.44 12.37
N GLY A 172 -21.60 -3.91 11.19
CA GLY A 172 -22.69 -2.95 11.04
C GLY A 172 -22.78 -2.37 9.62
N VAL A 173 -23.64 -1.35 9.50
CA VAL A 173 -23.89 -0.63 8.26
C VAL A 173 -23.57 0.84 8.47
N TYR A 174 -22.82 1.42 7.56
CA TYR A 174 -22.35 2.80 7.62
C TYR A 174 -22.73 3.53 6.34
N THR A 175 -22.78 4.85 6.38
CA THR A 175 -23.01 5.70 5.23
C THR A 175 -21.95 6.78 5.13
N GLY A 176 -21.58 7.14 3.90
CA GLY A 176 -20.60 8.18 3.64
C GLY A 176 -20.84 8.89 2.30
N ALA A 177 -20.55 10.18 2.26
CA ALA A 177 -20.68 10.96 1.03
C ALA A 177 -19.66 10.58 -0.05
N ARG A 178 -18.54 9.99 0.34
CA ARG A 178 -17.46 9.53 -0.55
C ARG A 178 -16.91 8.21 -0.03
N CYS A 179 -16.57 7.31 -0.94
CA CYS A 179 -15.93 6.04 -0.65
C CYS A 179 -14.64 5.92 -1.47
N ILE A 180 -13.54 5.56 -0.81
CA ILE A 180 -12.25 5.28 -1.45
C ILE A 180 -11.90 3.84 -1.12
N ILE A 181 -11.71 3.01 -2.14
CA ILE A 181 -11.34 1.61 -1.98
C ILE A 181 -9.86 1.47 -2.37
N SER A 182 -9.04 1.02 -1.42
CA SER A 182 -7.58 0.92 -1.55
C SER A 182 -7.09 -0.42 -1.00
N THR A 183 -7.67 -1.51 -1.44
CA THR A 183 -7.29 -2.84 -0.99
C THR A 183 -6.01 -3.30 -1.67
N GLY A 184 -5.18 -4.04 -0.92
CA GLY A 184 -3.99 -4.68 -1.45
C GLY A 184 -4.30 -5.98 -2.20
N ARG A 185 -3.25 -6.75 -2.50
CA ARG A 185 -3.34 -8.00 -3.28
C ARG A 185 -4.27 -9.04 -2.66
N SER A 186 -4.35 -9.12 -1.34
CA SER A 186 -5.27 -10.02 -0.64
C SER A 186 -6.74 -9.68 -0.87
N GLY A 187 -7.06 -8.43 -1.19
CA GLY A 187 -8.40 -7.96 -1.49
C GLY A 187 -8.81 -8.04 -2.97
N SER A 188 -7.98 -8.59 -3.87
CA SER A 188 -8.25 -8.55 -5.30
C SER A 188 -9.57 -9.22 -5.70
N LYS A 189 -9.86 -10.41 -5.19
CA LYS A 189 -11.12 -11.12 -5.45
C LYS A 189 -12.34 -10.40 -4.89
N TRP A 190 -12.20 -9.82 -3.70
CA TRP A 190 -13.23 -8.99 -3.10
C TRP A 190 -13.48 -7.74 -3.95
N MET A 191 -12.43 -7.07 -4.40
CA MET A 191 -12.54 -5.89 -5.27
C MET A 191 -13.24 -6.21 -6.58
N GLU A 192 -12.93 -7.36 -7.21
CA GLU A 192 -13.62 -7.84 -8.41
C GLU A 192 -15.12 -8.01 -8.17
N SER A 193 -15.51 -8.57 -7.02
CA SER A 193 -16.93 -8.74 -6.66
C SER A 193 -17.64 -7.40 -6.43
N ILE A 194 -16.98 -6.42 -5.79
CA ILE A 194 -17.52 -5.07 -5.61
C ILE A 194 -17.66 -4.34 -6.94
N CYS A 195 -16.65 -4.41 -7.81
CA CYS A 195 -16.71 -3.82 -9.14
C CYS A 195 -17.89 -4.40 -9.96
N SER A 196 -18.02 -5.72 -9.97
CA SER A 196 -19.13 -6.41 -10.64
C SER A 196 -20.48 -5.96 -10.08
N HIS A 197 -20.61 -5.88 -8.76
CA HIS A 197 -21.83 -5.43 -8.08
C HIS A 197 -22.21 -3.98 -8.44
N LEU A 198 -21.22 -3.10 -8.53
CA LEU A 198 -21.40 -1.68 -8.87
C LEU A 198 -21.48 -1.42 -10.39
N GLY A 199 -21.39 -2.45 -11.22
CA GLY A 199 -21.40 -2.31 -12.68
C GLY A 199 -20.12 -1.65 -13.24
N ILE A 200 -19.01 -1.72 -12.51
CA ILE A 200 -17.70 -1.18 -12.92
C ILE A 200 -16.95 -2.23 -13.73
N GLU A 201 -16.63 -1.92 -14.97
CA GLU A 201 -15.83 -2.79 -15.82
C GLU A 201 -14.39 -2.88 -15.31
N THR A 202 -13.85 -4.11 -15.22
CA THR A 202 -12.47 -4.37 -14.83
C THR A 202 -11.67 -4.96 -15.98
N LYS A 203 -10.37 -4.68 -16.01
CA LYS A 203 -9.43 -5.25 -16.97
C LYS A 203 -8.27 -5.91 -16.24
N SER A 204 -7.77 -7.01 -16.79
CA SER A 204 -6.56 -7.66 -16.25
C SER A 204 -5.36 -6.72 -16.37
N ASN A 205 -4.61 -6.60 -15.29
CA ASN A 205 -3.35 -5.88 -15.28
C ASN A 205 -2.25 -6.66 -16.00
N ARG A 206 -1.22 -5.95 -16.44
CA ARG A 206 0.04 -6.56 -16.87
C ARG A 206 0.70 -7.22 -15.67
N VAL A 207 1.40 -8.31 -15.93
CA VAL A 207 2.26 -8.99 -14.96
C VAL A 207 3.67 -9.07 -15.50
N ASP A 208 4.65 -8.82 -14.64
CA ASP A 208 6.05 -9.02 -14.97
C ASP A 208 6.41 -10.46 -14.61
N ILE A 209 6.99 -11.17 -15.57
CA ILE A 209 7.49 -12.53 -15.38
C ILE A 209 8.99 -12.50 -15.59
N GLY A 210 9.75 -13.06 -14.66
CA GLY A 210 11.19 -13.06 -14.75
C GLY A 210 11.85 -14.14 -13.91
N VAL A 211 13.14 -14.28 -14.10
CA VAL A 211 14.00 -15.17 -13.31
C VAL A 211 14.74 -14.33 -12.28
N ARG A 212 14.66 -14.73 -11.02
CA ARG A 212 15.51 -14.20 -9.97
C ARG A 212 16.84 -14.94 -10.00
N VAL A 213 17.93 -14.19 -10.13
CA VAL A 213 19.30 -14.71 -10.01
C VAL A 213 19.84 -14.33 -8.64
N GLU A 214 20.32 -15.31 -7.90
CA GLU A 214 20.95 -15.14 -6.57
C GLU A 214 22.46 -15.17 -6.70
#